data_04be145f5d1cd43c966e18965cd8e56c
#
_entry.id   04be145f5d1cd43c966e18965cd8e56c
#
_cell.length_a   1.000
_cell.length_b   1.000
_cell.length_c   1.000
_cell.angle_alpha   90.00
_cell.angle_beta   90.00
_cell.angle_gamma   90.00
#
_symmetry.space_group_name_H-M   'P 1'
#
loop_
_entity.id
_entity.type
_entity.pdbx_description
1 polymer ?
#
loop_
_entity_poly.entity_id
_entity_poly.type
_entity_poly.pdbx_seq_one_letter_code
_entity_poly.pdbx_strand_id
1 'polypeptide(L)'
;MIRYKISPALQKNHKSRQFYLVFQEALKMLNWKDNDIRCTINVRLDFGMPAGSGRVIHRRGKHTILLHPSPRKPFPWNTVRHEFFHSVLKSKIRSRLSKYTIPLPIPKSYQTQTFRENLEEYCVRALQIIFLQQKNGVQWGQKQVAHEIQQGFTLIPVFVKFFRQWRKTKRSFSRKTFVDLIYFLN
;
A
#
# COMPACT_ATOMS: atom_id res chain seq x y z
N MET A 1 14.16 1.23 12.50
CA MET A 1 13.99 -0.24 12.52
C MET A 1 12.53 -0.58 12.62
N ILE A 2 12.03 -1.42 11.71
CA ILE A 2 10.66 -1.96 11.76
C ILE A 2 10.66 -3.19 12.66
N ARG A 3 9.72 -3.24 13.61
CA ARG A 3 9.47 -4.43 14.42
C ARG A 3 8.20 -5.10 13.94
N TYR A 4 8.27 -6.41 13.68
CA TYR A 4 7.11 -7.20 13.25
C TYR A 4 6.61 -8.08 14.39
N LYS A 5 5.31 -8.05 14.62
CA LYS A 5 4.62 -8.96 15.57
C LYS A 5 3.49 -9.66 14.82
N ILE A 6 3.60 -10.95 14.67
CA ILE A 6 2.61 -11.78 13.98
C ILE A 6 1.85 -12.57 15.04
N SER A 7 0.53 -12.58 14.97
CA SER A 7 -0.30 -13.30 15.97
C SER A 7 0.01 -14.80 16.02
N PRO A 8 -0.10 -15.45 17.19
CA PRO A 8 0.18 -16.88 17.33
C PRO A 8 -0.61 -17.75 16.36
N ALA A 9 -1.87 -17.42 16.08
CA ALA A 9 -2.72 -18.14 15.13
C ALA A 9 -2.13 -18.15 13.69
N LEU A 10 -1.43 -17.07 13.28
CA LEU A 10 -0.74 -17.00 11.99
C LEU A 10 0.64 -17.66 12.03
N GLN A 11 1.29 -17.70 13.20
CA GLN A 11 2.59 -18.35 13.39
C GLN A 11 2.49 -19.86 13.27
N LYS A 12 1.47 -20.48 13.86
CA LYS A 12 1.23 -21.94 13.82
C LYS A 12 1.17 -22.49 12.38
N ASN A 13 0.79 -21.68 11.42
CA ASN A 13 0.65 -22.08 10.01
C ASN A 13 1.92 -21.81 9.18
N HIS A 14 3.10 -21.71 9.77
CA HIS A 14 4.40 -21.45 9.12
C HIS A 14 4.42 -20.20 8.21
N LYS A 15 3.48 -19.25 8.40
CA LYS A 15 3.36 -18.06 7.56
C LYS A 15 4.27 -16.90 7.99
N SER A 16 4.92 -16.97 9.14
CA SER A 16 5.77 -15.88 9.67
C SER A 16 6.86 -15.47 8.70
N ARG A 17 7.57 -16.45 8.11
CA ARG A 17 8.61 -16.20 7.11
C ARG A 17 8.04 -15.52 5.87
N GLN A 18 6.86 -15.95 5.41
CA GLN A 18 6.21 -15.37 4.23
C GLN A 18 5.77 -13.92 4.45
N PHE A 19 5.26 -13.56 5.64
CA PHE A 19 5.00 -12.16 5.98
C PHE A 19 6.26 -11.30 5.90
N TYR A 20 7.35 -11.80 6.47
CA TYR A 20 8.64 -11.09 6.40
C TYR A 20 9.08 -10.86 4.96
N LEU A 21 9.02 -11.88 4.10
CA LEU A 21 9.37 -11.77 2.69
C LEU A 21 8.50 -10.74 1.96
N VAL A 22 7.18 -10.75 2.16
CA VAL A 22 6.25 -9.78 1.56
C VAL A 22 6.60 -8.36 1.98
N PHE A 23 6.96 -8.14 3.25
CA PHE A 23 7.32 -6.82 3.76
C PHE A 23 8.68 -6.36 3.21
N GLN A 24 9.67 -7.24 3.15
CA GLN A 24 10.98 -6.93 2.55
C GLN A 24 10.87 -6.59 1.06
N GLU A 25 10.09 -7.34 0.32
CA GLU A 25 9.81 -7.04 -1.10
C GLU A 25 9.18 -5.65 -1.27
N ALA A 26 8.22 -5.29 -0.41
CA ALA A 26 7.57 -3.98 -0.45
C ALA A 26 8.55 -2.84 -0.09
N LEU A 27 9.42 -3.03 0.91
CA LEU A 27 10.45 -2.05 1.28
C LEU A 27 11.47 -1.86 0.15
N LYS A 28 11.91 -2.96 -0.46
CA LYS A 28 12.81 -2.92 -1.62
C LYS A 28 12.20 -2.13 -2.78
N MET A 29 10.89 -2.27 -2.98
CA MET A 29 10.18 -1.50 -4.00
C MET A 29 10.21 0.00 -3.73
N LEU A 30 10.18 0.41 -2.47
CA LEU A 30 10.25 1.80 -2.04
C LEU A 30 11.70 2.31 -1.91
N ASN A 31 12.69 1.51 -2.25
CA ASN A 31 14.12 1.76 -1.99
C ASN A 31 14.38 2.11 -0.53
N TRP A 32 13.66 1.48 0.38
CA TRP A 32 13.83 1.66 1.82
C TRP A 32 14.63 0.52 2.44
N LYS A 33 15.46 0.89 3.43
CA LYS A 33 16.07 -0.05 4.36
C LYS A 33 15.20 -0.16 5.62
N ASP A 34 15.34 -1.24 6.37
CA ASP A 34 14.61 -1.45 7.64
C ASP A 34 14.74 -0.28 8.62
N ASN A 35 15.84 0.46 8.55
CA ASN A 35 16.12 1.59 9.44
C ASN A 35 15.43 2.89 9.03
N ASP A 36 14.89 2.98 7.81
CA ASP A 36 14.21 4.19 7.31
C ASP A 36 12.84 4.41 7.98
N ILE A 37 12.33 3.38 8.64
CA ILE A 37 11.03 3.40 9.31
C ILE A 37 11.20 2.96 10.77
N ARG A 38 10.69 3.79 11.67
CA ARG A 38 10.59 3.47 13.10
C ARG A 38 9.14 3.21 13.47
N CYS A 39 8.69 1.98 13.28
CA CYS A 39 7.33 1.58 13.69
C CYS A 39 7.28 0.10 14.08
N THR A 40 6.20 -0.27 14.77
CA THR A 40 5.85 -1.67 15.01
C THR A 40 4.66 -2.03 14.13
N ILE A 41 4.78 -3.10 13.36
CA ILE A 41 3.71 -3.64 12.53
C ILE A 41 3.22 -4.94 13.17
N ASN A 42 1.98 -4.94 13.62
CA ASN A 42 1.30 -6.12 14.11
C ASN A 42 0.44 -6.71 12.99
N VAL A 43 0.41 -8.02 12.85
CA VAL A 43 -0.51 -8.71 11.94
C VAL A 43 -1.42 -9.61 12.76
N ARG A 44 -2.74 -9.47 12.59
CA ARG A 44 -3.76 -10.21 13.33
C ARG A 44 -4.89 -10.66 12.41
N LEU A 45 -5.58 -11.71 12.81
CA LEU A 45 -6.84 -12.10 12.19
C LEU A 45 -8.00 -11.29 12.82
N ASP A 46 -8.95 -10.89 11.98
CA ASP A 46 -10.20 -10.25 12.39
C ASP A 46 -11.34 -10.82 11.55
N PHE A 47 -12.09 -11.74 12.13
CA PHE A 47 -13.20 -12.42 11.47
C PHE A 47 -14.50 -11.60 11.47
N GLY A 48 -14.50 -10.41 12.06
CA GLY A 48 -15.60 -9.44 11.99
C GLY A 48 -15.64 -8.63 10.69
N MET A 49 -14.62 -8.79 9.82
CA MET A 49 -14.57 -8.15 8.50
C MET A 49 -15.06 -9.09 7.40
N PRO A 50 -15.39 -8.59 6.19
CA PRO A 50 -15.69 -9.44 5.03
C PRO A 50 -14.53 -10.38 4.70
N ALA A 51 -14.85 -11.64 4.34
CA ALA A 51 -13.83 -12.64 4.00
C ALA A 51 -12.99 -12.23 2.79
N GLY A 52 -11.69 -12.38 2.89
CA GLY A 52 -10.71 -11.99 1.87
C GLY A 52 -10.27 -10.52 1.95
N SER A 53 -10.80 -9.76 2.91
CA SER A 53 -10.45 -8.35 3.11
C SER A 53 -9.31 -8.15 4.10
N GLY A 54 -8.80 -6.91 4.13
CA GLY A 54 -7.85 -6.42 5.11
C GLY A 54 -8.10 -4.95 5.41
N ARG A 55 -7.55 -4.49 6.51
CA ARG A 55 -7.45 -3.07 6.85
C ARG A 55 -6.29 -2.80 7.77
N VAL A 56 -5.80 -1.58 7.79
CA VAL A 56 -4.78 -1.16 8.74
C VAL A 56 -5.32 -0.15 9.75
N ILE A 57 -4.98 -0.38 11.03
CA ILE A 57 -5.23 0.57 12.12
C ILE A 57 -3.91 1.23 12.51
N HIS A 58 -3.90 2.56 12.54
CA HIS A 58 -2.72 3.35 12.87
C HIS A 58 -2.85 3.95 14.27
N ARG A 59 -1.87 3.66 15.13
CA ARG A 59 -1.77 4.26 16.47
C ARG A 59 -0.32 4.61 16.76
N ARG A 60 0.01 5.89 16.99
CA ARG A 60 1.31 6.42 17.49
C ARG A 60 2.52 5.51 17.25
N GLY A 61 2.95 5.34 16.00
CA GLY A 61 4.10 4.50 15.64
C GLY A 61 3.86 2.98 15.69
N LYS A 62 2.62 2.56 15.96
CA LYS A 62 2.17 1.17 15.87
C LYS A 62 1.12 1.07 14.75
N HIS A 63 1.26 0.10 13.88
CA HIS A 63 0.30 -0.22 12.83
C HIS A 63 -0.19 -1.64 13.04
N THR A 64 -1.48 -1.87 12.94
CA THR A 64 -2.04 -3.20 13.04
C THR A 64 -2.73 -3.53 11.72
N ILE A 65 -2.20 -4.49 11.00
CA ILE A 65 -2.83 -5.07 9.82
C ILE A 65 -3.80 -6.14 10.30
N LEU A 66 -5.08 -5.93 10.04
CA LEU A 66 -6.13 -6.88 10.29
C LEU A 66 -6.46 -7.60 8.99
N LEU A 67 -6.60 -8.92 9.05
CA LEU A 67 -6.85 -9.76 7.89
C LEU A 67 -8.01 -10.72 8.20
N HIS A 68 -8.92 -10.86 7.25
CA HIS A 68 -9.89 -11.96 7.25
C HIS A 68 -9.66 -12.85 6.02
N PRO A 69 -8.79 -13.87 6.10
CA PRO A 69 -8.56 -14.78 4.99
C PRO A 69 -9.85 -15.56 4.68
N SER A 70 -10.16 -15.69 3.39
CA SER A 70 -11.26 -16.55 2.97
C SER A 70 -10.86 -18.01 3.15
N PRO A 71 -11.68 -18.87 3.78
CA PRO A 71 -11.37 -20.29 3.94
C PRO A 71 -11.32 -21.05 2.60
N ARG A 72 -12.00 -20.52 1.57
CA ARG A 72 -12.11 -21.15 0.24
C ARG A 72 -11.11 -20.61 -0.80
N LYS A 73 -10.21 -19.69 -0.41
CA LYS A 73 -9.25 -19.03 -1.33
C LYS A 73 -7.84 -19.12 -0.75
N PRO A 74 -6.80 -19.06 -1.60
CA PRO A 74 -5.44 -18.92 -1.13
C PRO A 74 -5.29 -17.71 -0.18
N PHE A 75 -4.31 -17.79 0.71
CA PHE A 75 -4.05 -16.71 1.66
C PHE A 75 -3.82 -15.37 0.93
N PRO A 76 -4.45 -14.25 1.37
CA PRO A 76 -4.54 -13.01 0.61
C PRO A 76 -3.25 -12.17 0.69
N TRP A 77 -2.13 -12.66 0.16
CA TRP A 77 -0.82 -12.00 0.20
C TRP A 77 -0.83 -10.62 -0.47
N ASN A 78 -1.67 -10.42 -1.48
CA ASN A 78 -1.83 -9.11 -2.11
C ASN A 78 -2.49 -8.10 -1.17
N THR A 79 -3.49 -8.53 -0.40
CA THR A 79 -4.11 -7.70 0.65
C THR A 79 -3.09 -7.37 1.74
N VAL A 80 -2.29 -8.36 2.19
CA VAL A 80 -1.21 -8.12 3.16
C VAL A 80 -0.26 -7.04 2.68
N ARG A 81 0.16 -7.09 1.42
CA ARG A 81 1.08 -6.11 0.84
C ARG A 81 0.43 -4.73 0.73
N HIS A 82 -0.83 -4.68 0.30
CA HIS A 82 -1.62 -3.46 0.22
C HIS A 82 -1.68 -2.75 1.58
N GLU A 83 -2.09 -3.46 2.63
CA GLU A 83 -2.17 -2.90 3.98
C GLU A 83 -0.79 -2.55 4.56
N PHE A 84 0.25 -3.27 4.16
CA PHE A 84 1.61 -2.91 4.52
C PHE A 84 2.04 -1.58 3.87
N PHE A 85 1.72 -1.35 2.60
CA PHE A 85 1.98 -0.06 1.96
C PHE A 85 1.28 1.08 2.70
N HIS A 86 0.01 0.93 3.09
CA HIS A 86 -0.67 1.91 3.94
C HIS A 86 0.09 2.17 5.24
N SER A 87 0.54 1.10 5.90
CA SER A 87 1.28 1.21 7.17
C SER A 87 2.54 2.06 7.04
N VAL A 88 3.26 1.95 5.94
CA VAL A 88 4.55 2.62 5.76
C VAL A 88 4.40 4.00 5.09
N LEU A 89 3.51 4.17 4.13
CA LEU A 89 3.29 5.44 3.43
C LEU A 89 2.66 6.48 4.34
N LYS A 90 1.68 6.11 5.16
CA LYS A 90 0.99 7.04 6.07
C LYS A 90 1.94 7.80 6.98
N SER A 91 3.04 7.16 7.40
CA SER A 91 4.07 7.83 8.22
C SER A 91 4.76 8.99 7.49
N LYS A 92 4.85 8.94 6.16
CA LYS A 92 5.52 9.95 5.33
C LYS A 92 4.58 11.02 4.79
N ILE A 93 3.28 10.71 4.66
CA ILE A 93 2.26 11.65 4.19
C ILE A 93 1.87 12.66 5.28
N ARG A 94 2.15 12.38 6.56
CA ARG A 94 1.55 13.02 7.74
C ARG A 94 1.70 14.53 7.92
N SER A 95 2.56 15.23 7.22
CA SER A 95 2.74 16.66 7.51
C SER A 95 2.75 17.54 6.26
N ARG A 96 1.90 18.56 6.24
CA ARG A 96 1.89 19.71 5.31
C ARG A 96 1.36 19.52 3.89
N LEU A 97 0.76 18.37 3.53
CA LEU A 97 0.04 18.24 2.24
C LEU A 97 -1.34 18.91 2.25
N SER A 98 -1.80 19.40 3.40
CA SER A 98 -3.07 20.13 3.54
C SER A 98 -3.17 21.44 2.74
N LYS A 99 -2.04 21.92 2.21
CA LYS A 99 -1.99 23.10 1.33
C LYS A 99 -2.29 22.79 -0.14
N TYR A 100 -2.32 21.52 -0.51
CA TYR A 100 -2.55 21.10 -1.89
C TYR A 100 -3.94 20.49 -1.99
N THR A 101 -4.77 21.08 -2.80
CA THR A 101 -6.11 20.58 -3.14
C THR A 101 -6.16 20.30 -4.62
N ILE A 102 -5.73 19.11 -5.02
CA ILE A 102 -5.95 18.61 -6.37
C ILE A 102 -7.21 17.76 -6.32
N PRO A 103 -8.20 17.98 -7.19
CA PRO A 103 -9.35 17.09 -7.25
C PRO A 103 -8.90 15.70 -7.69
N LEU A 104 -8.96 14.73 -6.78
CA LEU A 104 -8.72 13.33 -7.07
C LEU A 104 -10.08 12.65 -7.35
N PRO A 105 -10.37 12.22 -8.57
CA PRO A 105 -11.54 11.40 -8.86
C PRO A 105 -11.48 10.12 -8.04
N ILE A 106 -12.50 9.88 -7.23
CA ILE A 106 -12.57 8.74 -6.32
C ILE A 106 -13.90 7.99 -6.48
N PRO A 107 -13.89 6.67 -6.27
CA PRO A 107 -15.12 5.90 -6.23
C PRO A 107 -16.10 6.43 -5.18
N LYS A 108 -17.40 6.28 -5.40
CA LYS A 108 -18.46 6.69 -4.44
C LYS A 108 -18.22 6.10 -3.04
N SER A 109 -17.71 4.89 -2.95
CA SER A 109 -17.38 4.21 -1.68
C SER A 109 -16.27 4.89 -0.86
N TYR A 110 -15.50 5.80 -1.47
CA TYR A 110 -14.40 6.55 -0.84
C TYR A 110 -14.71 8.04 -0.62
N GLN A 111 -15.92 8.52 -0.95
CA GLN A 111 -16.28 9.95 -0.90
C GLN A 111 -16.18 10.57 0.50
N THR A 112 -16.22 9.77 1.56
CA THR A 112 -16.08 10.24 2.95
C THR A 112 -14.62 10.42 3.38
N GLN A 113 -13.66 10.05 2.53
CA GLN A 113 -12.25 10.14 2.83
C GLN A 113 -11.70 11.53 2.53
N THR A 114 -10.66 11.91 3.28
CA THR A 114 -9.93 13.17 3.03
C THR A 114 -9.09 13.06 1.74
N PHE A 115 -8.75 14.21 1.15
CA PHE A 115 -7.81 14.28 0.02
C PHE A 115 -6.55 13.43 0.25
N ARG A 116 -6.03 13.47 1.46
CA ARG A 116 -4.83 12.76 1.87
C ARG A 116 -5.01 11.24 1.86
N GLU A 117 -6.15 10.74 2.34
CA GLU A 117 -6.46 9.31 2.33
C GLU A 117 -6.66 8.82 0.91
N ASN A 118 -7.27 9.64 0.07
CA ASN A 118 -7.42 9.34 -1.35
C ASN A 118 -6.08 9.33 -2.08
N LEU A 119 -5.19 10.29 -1.80
CA LEU A 119 -3.84 10.31 -2.36
C LEU A 119 -3.04 9.07 -1.93
N GLU A 120 -3.15 8.69 -0.65
CA GLU A 120 -2.53 7.47 -0.12
C GLU A 120 -3.03 6.23 -0.86
N GLU A 121 -4.34 6.10 -1.04
CA GLU A 121 -4.97 4.98 -1.74
C GLU A 121 -4.49 4.87 -3.20
N TYR A 122 -4.44 5.98 -3.94
CA TYR A 122 -3.87 6.00 -5.28
C TYR A 122 -2.41 5.54 -5.31
N CYS A 123 -1.60 6.00 -4.36
CA CYS A 123 -0.20 5.59 -4.24
C CYS A 123 -0.07 4.09 -3.98
N VAL A 124 -0.83 3.56 -3.02
CA VAL A 124 -0.81 2.14 -2.65
C VAL A 124 -1.18 1.26 -3.85
N ARG A 125 -2.28 1.59 -4.55
CA ARG A 125 -2.74 0.85 -5.72
C ARG A 125 -1.73 0.87 -6.86
N ALA A 126 -1.19 2.05 -7.18
CA ALA A 126 -0.18 2.18 -8.23
C ALA A 126 1.09 1.37 -7.93
N LEU A 127 1.58 1.43 -6.70
CA LEU A 127 2.75 0.66 -6.26
C LEU A 127 2.47 -0.85 -6.31
N GLN A 128 1.28 -1.28 -5.90
CA GLN A 128 0.87 -2.68 -5.98
C GLN A 128 0.79 -3.18 -7.43
N ILE A 129 0.22 -2.39 -8.33
CA ILE A 129 0.18 -2.72 -9.77
C ILE A 129 1.59 -2.90 -10.32
N ILE A 130 2.50 -1.97 -10.05
CA ILE A 130 3.88 -2.04 -10.54
C ILE A 130 4.59 -3.28 -9.98
N PHE A 131 4.40 -3.57 -8.68
CA PHE A 131 4.97 -4.75 -8.05
C PHE A 131 4.48 -6.04 -8.71
N LEU A 132 3.18 -6.20 -8.85
CA LEU A 132 2.58 -7.41 -9.40
C LEU A 132 2.85 -7.54 -10.90
N GLN A 133 2.97 -6.43 -11.64
CA GLN A 133 3.38 -6.44 -13.03
C GLN A 133 4.79 -7.02 -13.20
N GLN A 134 5.72 -6.76 -12.28
CA GLN A 134 7.06 -7.34 -12.34
C GLN A 134 7.04 -8.86 -12.18
N LYS A 135 6.07 -9.40 -11.44
CA LYS A 135 5.90 -10.84 -11.23
C LYS A 135 5.10 -11.53 -12.34
N ASN A 136 4.06 -10.85 -12.84
CA ASN A 136 3.02 -11.46 -13.69
C ASN A 136 3.05 -10.96 -15.14
N GLY A 137 3.95 -10.02 -15.46
CA GLY A 137 4.13 -9.49 -16.80
C GLY A 137 3.31 -8.22 -17.09
N VAL A 138 3.65 -7.59 -18.23
CA VAL A 138 3.11 -6.27 -18.62
C VAL A 138 1.60 -6.32 -18.87
N GLN A 139 1.12 -7.36 -19.54
CA GLN A 139 -0.32 -7.50 -19.84
C GLN A 139 -1.18 -7.59 -18.58
N TRP A 140 -0.68 -8.27 -17.55
CA TRP A 140 -1.36 -8.32 -16.25
C TRP A 140 -1.47 -6.91 -15.65
N GLY A 141 -0.38 -6.14 -15.67
CA GLY A 141 -0.38 -4.77 -15.18
C GLY A 141 -1.38 -3.87 -15.91
N GLN A 142 -1.50 -4.00 -17.24
CA GLN A 142 -2.48 -3.27 -18.05
C GLN A 142 -3.92 -3.63 -17.66
N LYS A 143 -4.22 -4.92 -17.47
CA LYS A 143 -5.54 -5.38 -17.01
C LYS A 143 -5.89 -4.80 -15.63
N GLN A 144 -4.92 -4.74 -14.72
CA GLN A 144 -5.14 -4.16 -13.39
C GLN A 144 -5.38 -2.65 -13.46
N VAL A 145 -4.64 -1.92 -14.29
CA VAL A 145 -4.89 -0.49 -14.52
C VAL A 145 -6.30 -0.27 -15.04
N ALA A 146 -6.75 -1.05 -16.03
CA ALA A 146 -8.10 -0.97 -16.56
C ALA A 146 -9.17 -1.28 -15.48
N HIS A 147 -8.93 -2.29 -14.67
CA HIS A 147 -9.80 -2.64 -13.55
C HIS A 147 -9.95 -1.48 -12.55
N GLU A 148 -8.84 -0.87 -12.13
CA GLU A 148 -8.88 0.26 -11.18
C GLU A 148 -9.62 1.48 -11.76
N ILE A 149 -9.46 1.75 -13.07
CA ILE A 149 -10.22 2.81 -13.75
C ILE A 149 -11.74 2.51 -13.69
N GLN A 150 -12.14 1.27 -13.95
CA GLN A 150 -13.53 0.83 -13.85
C GLN A 150 -14.08 0.96 -12.42
N GLN A 151 -13.23 0.79 -11.41
CA GLN A 151 -13.56 1.03 -10.00
C GLN A 151 -13.65 2.52 -9.64
N GLY A 152 -13.32 3.44 -10.54
CA GLY A 152 -13.39 4.88 -10.35
C GLY A 152 -12.08 5.57 -10.00
N PHE A 153 -10.96 4.84 -9.94
CA PHE A 153 -9.61 5.39 -9.74
C PHE A 153 -9.01 5.84 -11.08
N THR A 154 -9.61 6.83 -11.70
CA THR A 154 -9.31 7.22 -13.09
C THR A 154 -7.90 7.77 -13.31
N LEU A 155 -7.22 8.27 -12.26
CA LEU A 155 -5.84 8.76 -12.33
C LEU A 155 -4.78 7.67 -12.09
N ILE A 156 -5.15 6.41 -11.88
CA ILE A 156 -4.17 5.31 -11.69
C ILE A 156 -3.10 5.26 -12.80
N PRO A 157 -3.40 5.45 -14.09
CA PRO A 157 -2.35 5.45 -15.12
C PRO A 157 -1.28 6.51 -14.88
N VAL A 158 -1.67 7.70 -14.39
CA VAL A 158 -0.76 8.82 -14.09
C VAL A 158 0.14 8.46 -12.91
N PHE A 159 -0.43 7.92 -11.84
CA PHE A 159 0.33 7.45 -10.66
C PHE A 159 1.30 6.33 -11.02
N VAL A 160 0.87 5.35 -11.81
CA VAL A 160 1.74 4.26 -12.29
C VAL A 160 2.89 4.80 -13.13
N LYS A 161 2.63 5.76 -14.04
CA LYS A 161 3.66 6.44 -14.84
C LYS A 161 4.66 7.15 -13.94
N PHE A 162 4.19 7.96 -12.98
CA PHE A 162 5.03 8.66 -12.02
C PHE A 162 5.93 7.70 -11.25
N PHE A 163 5.38 6.66 -10.61
CA PHE A 163 6.17 5.74 -9.80
C PHE A 163 7.14 4.88 -10.63
N ARG A 164 6.84 4.56 -11.87
CA ARG A 164 7.79 3.92 -12.77
C ARG A 164 9.00 4.82 -13.06
N GLN A 165 8.78 6.11 -13.30
CA GLN A 165 9.84 7.10 -13.51
C GLN A 165 10.64 7.32 -12.22
N TRP A 166 9.96 7.54 -11.09
CA TRP A 166 10.60 7.71 -9.80
C TRP A 166 11.50 6.52 -9.44
N ARG A 167 11.06 5.28 -9.66
CA ARG A 167 11.88 4.09 -9.37
C ARG A 167 13.18 4.03 -10.15
N LYS A 168 13.23 4.56 -11.36
CA LYS A 168 14.48 4.65 -12.16
C LYS A 168 15.52 5.54 -11.48
N THR A 169 15.10 6.50 -10.65
CA THR A 169 16.02 7.38 -9.91
C THR A 169 16.76 6.69 -8.78
N LYS A 170 16.36 5.50 -8.38
CA LYS A 170 16.87 4.74 -7.22
C LYS A 170 16.82 5.49 -5.88
N ARG A 171 16.11 6.62 -5.81
CA ARG A 171 15.94 7.41 -4.57
C ARG A 171 14.99 6.68 -3.62
N SER A 172 15.25 6.79 -2.32
CA SER A 172 14.32 6.30 -1.30
C SER A 172 13.01 7.09 -1.35
N PHE A 173 11.89 6.38 -1.17
CA PHE A 173 10.58 7.01 -1.08
C PHE A 173 10.54 7.92 0.15
N SER A 174 10.24 9.19 -0.06
CA SER A 174 10.31 10.21 0.98
C SER A 174 9.13 11.19 0.84
N ARG A 175 9.04 12.12 1.78
CA ARG A 175 8.10 13.23 1.65
C ARG A 175 8.28 14.01 0.35
N LYS A 176 9.54 14.21 -0.10
CA LYS A 176 9.81 14.87 -1.38
C LYS A 176 9.15 14.14 -2.54
N THR A 177 9.10 12.80 -2.51
CA THR A 177 8.41 12.01 -3.54
C THR A 177 6.93 12.37 -3.66
N PHE A 178 6.25 12.67 -2.55
CA PHE A 178 4.86 13.14 -2.60
C PHE A 178 4.73 14.55 -3.17
N VAL A 179 5.66 15.44 -2.83
CA VAL A 179 5.69 16.80 -3.41
C VAL A 179 5.92 16.71 -4.91
N ASP A 180 6.90 15.91 -5.35
CA ASP A 180 7.18 15.68 -6.76
C ASP A 180 5.97 15.07 -7.50
N LEU A 181 5.23 14.15 -6.83
CA LEU A 181 3.99 13.58 -7.37
C LEU A 181 2.90 14.64 -7.53
N ILE A 182 2.72 15.52 -6.55
CA ILE A 182 1.72 16.60 -6.63
C ILE A 182 2.03 17.53 -7.82
N TYR A 183 3.29 17.91 -8.02
CA TYR A 183 3.70 18.68 -9.19
C TYR A 183 3.53 17.93 -10.51
N PHE A 184 3.63 16.63 -10.50
CA PHE A 184 3.41 15.80 -11.67
C PHE A 184 1.92 15.66 -12.05
N LEU A 185 1.03 15.84 -11.08
CA LEU A 185 -0.42 15.78 -11.25
C LEU A 185 -1.03 17.11 -11.72
N ASN A 186 -0.33 18.23 -11.52
CA ASN A 186 -0.70 19.57 -12.02
C ASN A 186 -0.16 19.78 -13.44
#